data_040c75ba070fdd8db9e56ae9c4554dbb
#
_entry.id   040c75ba070fdd8db9e56ae9c4554dbb
#
_cell.length_a   1.000
_cell.length_b   1.000
_cell.length_c   1.000
_cell.angle_alpha   90.00
_cell.angle_beta   90.00
_cell.angle_gamma   90.00
#
_symmetry.space_group_name_H-M   'P 1'
#
loop_
_entity.id
_entity.type
_entity.pdbx_description
1 polymer ?
#
loop_
_entity_poly.entity_id
_entity_poly.type
_entity_poly.pdbx_seq_one_letter_code
_entity_poly.pdbx_strand_id
1 'polypeptide(L)'
;MILFFSATGNCKYVAARLAQAADQEMLSIVDCIRENRYAFQDQTIGVISPTYDWGLPSIVKKFLEKASFQTGYLYFIATYGTTPGAAGYMASKAIRGCKINAYYAVRMPDTWTPIFDLSTPEKIEKYTQTTESAIDSVIRCIKARHTYRHMSPRTPAWITQLIAQPLL
;
A
#
# COMPACT_ATOMS: atom_id res chain seq x y z
N MET A 1 -7.42 1.96 12.41
CA MET A 1 -7.86 2.69 11.18
C MET A 1 -6.98 2.35 9.99
N ILE A 2 -7.49 2.52 8.78
CA ILE A 2 -6.78 2.21 7.54
C ILE A 2 -6.81 3.44 6.62
N LEU A 3 -5.64 3.96 6.29
CA LEU A 3 -5.46 5.05 5.34
C LEU A 3 -5.14 4.46 3.96
N PHE A 4 -5.83 4.88 2.92
CA PHE A 4 -5.59 4.36 1.59
C PHE A 4 -5.55 5.46 0.51
N PHE A 5 -4.73 5.25 -0.49
CA PHE A 5 -4.77 5.98 -1.76
C PHE A 5 -5.12 5.01 -2.87
N SER A 6 -6.15 5.33 -3.66
CA SER A 6 -6.60 4.46 -4.75
C SER A 6 -7.11 5.28 -5.93
N ALA A 7 -6.46 5.15 -7.08
CA ALA A 7 -6.91 5.76 -8.32
C ALA A 7 -7.87 4.84 -9.12
N THR A 8 -7.61 3.52 -9.09
CA THR A 8 -8.32 2.54 -9.93
C THR A 8 -9.21 1.57 -9.14
N GLY A 9 -9.28 1.71 -7.81
CA GLY A 9 -10.08 0.86 -6.95
C GLY A 9 -9.30 -0.24 -6.22
N ASN A 10 -8.15 -0.69 -6.71
CA ASN A 10 -7.40 -1.80 -6.13
C ASN A 10 -7.05 -1.61 -4.64
N CYS A 11 -6.46 -0.47 -4.28
CA CYS A 11 -6.14 -0.20 -2.88
C CYS A 11 -7.40 -0.03 -2.01
N LYS A 12 -8.46 0.57 -2.55
CA LYS A 12 -9.76 0.68 -1.85
C LYS A 12 -10.33 -0.69 -1.55
N TYR A 13 -10.23 -1.63 -2.50
CA TYR A 13 -10.68 -3.02 -2.31
C TYR A 13 -9.91 -3.70 -1.17
N VAL A 14 -8.58 -3.65 -1.21
CA VAL A 14 -7.73 -4.23 -0.14
C VAL A 14 -8.05 -3.58 1.21
N ALA A 15 -8.22 -2.25 1.25
CA ALA A 15 -8.61 -1.52 2.46
C ALA A 15 -9.95 -1.99 3.01
N ALA A 16 -10.95 -2.18 2.15
CA ALA A 16 -12.28 -2.65 2.55
C ALA A 16 -12.25 -4.07 3.14
N ARG A 17 -11.49 -4.99 2.52
CA ARG A 17 -11.31 -6.35 3.04
C ARG A 17 -10.66 -6.36 4.44
N LEU A 18 -9.62 -5.53 4.63
CA LEU A 18 -8.97 -5.39 5.93
C LEU A 18 -9.88 -4.72 6.98
N ALA A 19 -10.57 -3.66 6.60
CA ALA A 19 -11.49 -2.93 7.48
C ALA A 19 -12.61 -3.85 7.98
N GLN A 20 -13.23 -4.61 7.08
CA GLN A 20 -14.25 -5.60 7.45
C GLN A 20 -13.70 -6.68 8.39
N ALA A 21 -12.48 -7.18 8.12
CA ALA A 21 -11.90 -8.25 8.93
C ALA A 21 -11.46 -7.80 10.33
N ALA A 22 -11.15 -6.52 10.52
CA ALA A 22 -10.60 -5.95 11.76
C ALA A 22 -11.53 -4.94 12.44
N ASP A 23 -12.73 -4.71 11.90
CA ASP A 23 -13.70 -3.70 12.35
C ASP A 23 -13.04 -2.32 12.50
N GLN A 24 -12.39 -1.87 11.42
CA GLN A 24 -11.63 -0.63 11.39
C GLN A 24 -12.22 0.39 10.41
N GLU A 25 -12.10 1.67 10.77
CA GLU A 25 -12.43 2.78 9.87
C GLU A 25 -11.47 2.84 8.68
N MET A 26 -12.01 3.20 7.51
CA MET A 26 -11.25 3.48 6.29
C MET A 26 -11.25 4.97 5.99
N LEU A 27 -10.08 5.53 5.73
CA LEU A 27 -9.89 6.94 5.39
C LEU A 27 -9.15 7.09 4.06
N SER A 28 -9.73 7.83 3.14
CA SER A 28 -9.05 8.20 1.90
C SER A 28 -7.96 9.24 2.17
N ILE A 29 -6.73 8.96 1.75
CA ILE A 29 -5.62 9.93 1.84
C ILE A 29 -5.97 11.23 1.09
N VAL A 30 -6.71 11.14 -0.02
CA VAL A 30 -7.16 12.32 -0.78
C VAL A 30 -8.10 13.18 0.05
N ASP A 31 -9.03 12.56 0.76
CA ASP A 31 -9.99 13.28 1.61
C ASP A 31 -9.28 13.87 2.84
N CYS A 32 -8.37 13.12 3.46
CA CYS A 32 -7.54 13.65 4.54
C CYS A 32 -6.73 14.90 4.12
N ILE A 33 -6.19 14.91 2.89
CA ILE A 33 -5.49 16.07 2.34
C ILE A 33 -6.45 17.27 2.16
N ARG A 34 -7.65 17.04 1.62
CA ARG A 34 -8.66 18.09 1.43
C ARG A 34 -9.12 18.70 2.76
N GLU A 35 -9.24 17.87 3.79
CA GLU A 35 -9.64 18.25 5.14
C GLU A 35 -8.47 18.78 5.99
N ASN A 36 -7.26 18.84 5.45
CA ASN A 36 -6.03 19.19 6.17
C ASN A 36 -5.80 18.32 7.42
N ARG A 37 -6.21 17.05 7.36
CA ARG A 37 -6.11 16.06 8.44
C ARG A 37 -4.83 15.26 8.28
N TYR A 38 -3.87 15.46 9.21
CA TYR A 38 -2.56 14.81 9.19
C TYR A 38 -2.17 14.16 10.52
N ALA A 39 -2.99 14.24 11.56
CA ALA A 39 -2.74 13.60 12.84
C ALA A 39 -3.67 12.38 13.01
N PHE A 40 -3.07 11.22 13.27
CA PHE A 40 -3.78 9.95 13.40
C PHE A 40 -3.37 9.22 14.65
N GLN A 41 -4.37 8.76 15.41
CA GLN A 41 -4.17 8.02 16.65
C GLN A 41 -5.07 6.79 16.68
N ASP A 42 -4.48 5.61 16.78
CA ASP A 42 -5.17 4.32 16.91
C ASP A 42 -4.18 3.27 17.39
N GLN A 43 -4.67 2.17 17.97
CA GLN A 43 -3.81 1.04 18.36
C GLN A 43 -3.11 0.39 17.17
N THR A 44 -3.77 0.39 16.01
CA THR A 44 -3.28 -0.20 14.77
C THR A 44 -3.62 0.72 13.60
N ILE A 45 -2.61 1.18 12.89
CA ILE A 45 -2.77 2.02 11.71
C ILE A 45 -2.19 1.30 10.48
N GLY A 46 -2.98 1.21 9.43
CA GLY A 46 -2.56 0.72 8.12
C GLY A 46 -2.43 1.84 7.12
N VAL A 47 -1.42 1.76 6.26
CA VAL A 47 -1.28 2.62 5.09
C VAL A 47 -1.23 1.75 3.85
N ILE A 48 -2.15 1.97 2.90
CA ILE A 48 -2.25 1.20 1.66
C ILE A 48 -2.05 2.13 0.47
N SER A 49 -1.09 1.79 -0.38
CA SER A 49 -0.73 2.59 -1.55
C SER A 49 -0.45 1.72 -2.76
N PRO A 50 -0.81 2.15 -3.96
CA PRO A 50 -0.31 1.49 -5.16
C PRO A 50 1.18 1.78 -5.33
N THR A 51 1.83 0.95 -6.13
CA THR A 51 3.17 1.21 -6.64
C THR A 51 3.06 1.83 -8.03
N TYR A 52 3.59 3.04 -8.21
CA TYR A 52 3.72 3.71 -9.51
C TYR A 52 5.20 3.82 -9.84
N ASP A 53 5.58 3.46 -11.06
CA ASP A 53 6.97 3.53 -11.52
C ASP A 53 7.96 2.91 -10.53
N TRP A 54 7.61 1.72 -10.00
CA TRP A 54 8.36 0.99 -8.97
C TRP A 54 8.54 1.73 -7.64
N GLY A 55 7.80 2.81 -7.40
CA GLY A 55 7.94 3.66 -6.23
C GLY A 55 6.62 4.04 -5.58
N LEU A 56 6.73 4.91 -4.60
CA LEU A 56 5.59 5.49 -3.89
C LEU A 56 5.02 6.68 -4.68
N PRO A 57 3.70 6.75 -4.94
CA PRO A 57 3.11 7.91 -5.59
C PRO A 57 3.44 9.21 -4.86
N SER A 58 3.75 10.27 -5.60
CA SER A 58 4.18 11.57 -5.03
C SER A 58 3.17 12.17 -4.06
N ILE A 59 1.87 11.98 -4.31
CA ILE A 59 0.79 12.43 -3.41
C ILE A 59 0.85 11.71 -2.06
N VAL A 60 1.09 10.39 -2.07
CA VAL A 60 1.22 9.59 -0.84
C VAL A 60 2.49 9.97 -0.10
N LYS A 61 3.61 10.14 -0.81
CA LYS A 61 4.87 10.57 -0.21
C LYS A 61 4.69 11.91 0.54
N LYS A 62 4.15 12.93 -0.15
CA LYS A 62 3.91 14.25 0.46
C LYS A 62 2.95 14.20 1.64
N PHE A 63 1.94 13.33 1.60
CA PHE A 63 1.04 13.10 2.71
C PHE A 63 1.78 12.50 3.91
N LEU A 64 2.56 11.43 3.70
CA LEU A 64 3.31 10.76 4.76
C LEU A 64 4.38 11.64 5.41
N GLU A 65 4.99 12.55 4.64
CA GLU A 65 5.97 13.53 5.17
C GLU A 65 5.35 14.52 6.16
N LYS A 66 4.03 14.78 6.04
CA LYS A 66 3.26 15.67 6.92
C LYS A 66 2.54 14.93 8.03
N ALA A 67 2.19 13.67 7.80
CA ALA A 67 1.38 12.89 8.72
C ALA A 67 2.14 12.51 9.99
N SER A 68 1.45 12.57 11.13
CA SER A 68 1.91 12.06 12.42
C SER A 68 1.06 10.87 12.85
N PHE A 69 1.72 9.83 13.34
CA PHE A 69 1.09 8.58 13.76
C PHE A 69 1.39 8.27 15.22
N GLN A 70 0.34 8.20 16.04
CA GLN A 70 0.41 7.70 17.41
C GLN A 70 -0.23 6.30 17.43
N THR A 71 0.61 5.26 17.36
CA THR A 71 0.14 3.88 17.22
C THR A 71 1.13 2.89 17.81
N GLY A 72 0.61 1.78 18.33
CA GLY A 72 1.44 0.64 18.75
C GLY A 72 1.85 -0.28 17.60
N TYR A 73 1.15 -0.22 16.46
CA TYR A 73 1.45 -1.06 15.30
C TYR A 73 1.09 -0.33 14.00
N LEU A 74 2.12 0.07 13.25
CA LEU A 74 2.00 0.67 11.93
C LEU A 74 2.40 -0.34 10.86
N TYR A 75 1.53 -0.59 9.89
CA TYR A 75 1.86 -1.43 8.75
C TYR A 75 1.65 -0.69 7.42
N PHE A 76 2.40 -1.11 6.41
CA PHE A 76 2.30 -0.59 5.05
C PHE A 76 2.02 -1.73 4.07
N ILE A 77 1.07 -1.52 3.16
CA ILE A 77 0.75 -2.46 2.09
C ILE A 77 0.94 -1.76 0.75
N ALA A 78 1.80 -2.34 -0.10
CA ALA A 78 1.91 -1.96 -1.50
C ALA A 78 0.98 -2.85 -2.34
N THR A 79 0.09 -2.26 -3.14
CA THR A 79 -0.55 -2.99 -4.23
C THR A 79 0.23 -2.78 -5.52
N TYR A 80 0.39 -3.83 -6.30
CA TYR A 80 1.23 -3.81 -7.50
C TYR A 80 0.73 -4.79 -8.56
N GLY A 81 1.00 -4.51 -9.84
CA GLY A 81 0.77 -5.44 -10.95
C GLY A 81 1.94 -6.40 -11.15
N THR A 82 3.12 -5.86 -11.45
CA THR A 82 4.31 -6.64 -11.77
C THR A 82 5.29 -6.78 -10.61
N THR A 83 5.60 -5.69 -9.92
CA THR A 83 6.55 -5.67 -8.78
C THR A 83 6.18 -4.58 -7.77
N PRO A 84 6.34 -4.82 -6.46
CA PRO A 84 6.11 -3.81 -5.43
C PRO A 84 7.20 -2.71 -5.38
N GLY A 85 8.31 -2.88 -6.09
CA GLY A 85 9.39 -1.91 -6.18
C GLY A 85 9.90 -1.44 -4.82
N ALA A 86 10.22 -0.15 -4.71
CA ALA A 86 10.72 0.50 -3.51
C ALA A 86 9.63 1.23 -2.69
N ALA A 87 8.33 1.05 -2.98
CA ALA A 87 7.26 1.81 -2.36
C ALA A 87 7.32 1.81 -0.82
N GLY A 88 7.53 0.65 -0.18
CA GLY A 88 7.65 0.57 1.27
C GLY A 88 8.91 1.19 1.84
N TYR A 89 10.04 1.07 1.15
CA TYR A 89 11.26 1.78 1.53
C TYR A 89 11.04 3.30 1.49
N MET A 90 10.44 3.81 0.42
CA MET A 90 10.11 5.23 0.29
C MET A 90 9.13 5.69 1.36
N ALA A 91 8.10 4.88 1.67
CA ALA A 91 7.18 5.16 2.77
C ALA A 91 7.90 5.25 4.11
N SER A 92 8.85 4.33 4.40
CA SER A 92 9.62 4.36 5.64
C SER A 92 10.52 5.59 5.78
N LYS A 93 10.95 6.17 4.67
CA LYS A 93 11.73 7.41 4.66
C LYS A 93 10.86 8.66 4.77
N ALA A 94 9.63 8.60 4.27
CA ALA A 94 8.70 9.71 4.34
C ALA A 94 8.09 9.87 5.74
N ILE A 95 7.79 8.78 6.43
CA ILE A 95 7.21 8.81 7.78
C ILE A 95 8.25 9.25 8.80
N ARG A 96 7.89 10.26 9.61
CA ARG A 96 8.72 10.79 10.69
C ARG A 96 8.12 10.44 12.05
N GLY A 97 8.98 10.22 13.05
CA GLY A 97 8.55 10.01 14.44
C GLY A 97 7.93 8.64 14.75
N CYS A 98 7.67 7.81 13.73
CA CYS A 98 7.12 6.46 13.89
C CYS A 98 7.80 5.49 12.94
N LYS A 99 7.96 4.22 13.36
CA LYS A 99 8.54 3.16 12.53
C LYS A 99 7.43 2.26 12.00
N ILE A 100 7.53 1.89 10.73
CA ILE A 100 6.67 0.84 10.17
C ILE A 100 7.11 -0.51 10.73
N ASN A 101 6.19 -1.21 11.39
CA ASN A 101 6.42 -2.51 12.02
C ASN A 101 6.39 -3.65 10.99
N ALA A 102 5.50 -3.54 9.98
CA ALA A 102 5.35 -4.57 8.97
C ALA A 102 5.11 -3.98 7.57
N TYR A 103 5.66 -4.67 6.58
CA TYR A 103 5.47 -4.35 5.16
C TYR A 103 4.87 -5.55 4.46
N TYR A 104 3.81 -5.32 3.70
CA TYR A 104 3.17 -6.33 2.88
C TYR A 104 3.06 -5.87 1.44
N ALA A 105 2.97 -6.82 0.53
CA ALA A 105 2.74 -6.55 -0.87
C ALA A 105 1.64 -7.47 -1.39
N VAL A 106 0.65 -6.88 -2.06
CA VAL A 106 -0.49 -7.61 -2.62
C VAL A 106 -0.52 -7.39 -4.12
N ARG A 107 -0.38 -8.47 -4.86
CA ARG A 107 -0.50 -8.41 -6.32
C ARG A 107 -1.97 -8.22 -6.68
N MET A 108 -2.23 -7.21 -7.51
CA MET A 108 -3.55 -6.87 -8.02
C MET A 108 -3.55 -6.94 -9.54
N PRO A 109 -4.71 -7.10 -10.18
CA PRO A 109 -4.81 -6.92 -11.62
C PRO A 109 -4.23 -5.56 -12.02
N ASP A 110 -3.32 -5.58 -12.99
CA ASP A 110 -2.74 -4.32 -13.49
C ASP A 110 -3.77 -3.63 -14.37
N THR A 111 -3.98 -2.36 -14.13
CA THR A 111 -4.97 -1.56 -14.85
C THR A 111 -4.37 -0.79 -16.03
N TRP A 112 -3.10 -1.02 -16.35
CA TRP A 112 -2.47 -0.43 -17.52
C TRP A 112 -2.81 -1.23 -18.79
N THR A 113 -3.97 -0.95 -19.34
CA THR A 113 -4.59 -1.64 -20.46
C THR A 113 -3.76 -1.74 -21.76
N PRO A 114 -2.79 -0.85 -22.07
CA PRO A 114 -1.95 -1.03 -23.25
C PRO A 114 -1.09 -2.30 -23.22
N ILE A 115 -0.81 -2.87 -22.02
CA ILE A 115 0.04 -4.06 -21.88
C ILE A 115 -0.74 -5.23 -21.25
N PHE A 116 -1.71 -4.96 -20.38
CA PHE A 116 -2.42 -6.00 -19.64
C PHE A 116 -3.82 -6.20 -20.20
N ASP A 117 -4.04 -7.37 -20.76
CA ASP A 117 -5.32 -7.78 -21.29
C ASP A 117 -6.22 -8.34 -20.18
N LEU A 118 -7.17 -7.53 -19.74
CA LEU A 118 -8.22 -7.90 -18.80
C LEU A 118 -9.55 -8.22 -19.51
N SER A 119 -9.51 -8.53 -20.80
CA SER A 119 -10.69 -8.64 -21.66
C SER A 119 -11.52 -9.90 -21.43
N THR A 120 -10.99 -10.91 -20.71
CA THR A 120 -11.74 -12.15 -20.47
C THR A 120 -11.91 -12.45 -18.97
N PRO A 121 -13.12 -12.95 -18.58
CA PRO A 121 -13.40 -13.33 -17.19
C PRO A 121 -12.37 -14.32 -16.63
N GLU A 122 -11.89 -15.28 -17.42
CA GLU A 122 -10.94 -16.30 -16.98
C GLU A 122 -9.58 -15.72 -16.59
N LYS A 123 -9.11 -14.70 -17.33
CA LYS A 123 -7.87 -13.99 -16.98
C LYS A 123 -8.00 -13.23 -15.68
N ILE A 124 -9.14 -12.55 -15.49
CA ILE A 124 -9.45 -11.82 -14.26
C ILE A 124 -9.52 -12.81 -13.09
N GLU A 125 -10.21 -13.93 -13.24
CA GLU A 125 -10.40 -14.95 -12.21
C GLU A 125 -9.06 -15.54 -11.73
N LYS A 126 -8.14 -15.86 -12.64
CA LYS A 126 -6.80 -16.36 -12.29
C LYS A 126 -6.00 -15.37 -11.43
N TYR A 127 -6.10 -14.08 -11.73
CA TYR A 127 -5.47 -13.05 -10.89
C TYR A 127 -6.19 -12.92 -9.53
N THR A 128 -7.52 -12.97 -9.53
CA THR A 128 -8.34 -12.77 -8.33
C THR A 128 -8.12 -13.86 -7.29
N GLN A 129 -8.05 -15.14 -7.68
CA GLN A 129 -7.82 -16.25 -6.74
C GLN A 129 -6.51 -16.09 -5.95
N THR A 130 -5.42 -15.73 -6.63
CA THR A 130 -4.12 -15.49 -5.98
C THR A 130 -4.16 -14.26 -5.08
N THR A 131 -4.86 -13.20 -5.50
CA THR A 131 -5.03 -11.96 -4.74
C THR A 131 -5.79 -12.20 -3.44
N GLU A 132 -6.91 -12.94 -3.47
CA GLU A 132 -7.72 -13.20 -2.29
C GLU A 132 -6.93 -13.97 -1.22
N SER A 133 -6.23 -15.02 -1.61
CA SER A 133 -5.41 -15.80 -0.68
C SER A 133 -4.27 -14.98 -0.07
N ALA A 134 -3.69 -14.05 -0.85
CA ALA A 134 -2.68 -13.11 -0.36
C ALA A 134 -3.26 -12.12 0.64
N ILE A 135 -4.44 -11.54 0.36
CA ILE A 135 -5.14 -10.64 1.28
C ILE A 135 -5.45 -11.34 2.60
N ASP A 136 -6.00 -12.56 2.55
CA ASP A 136 -6.32 -13.34 3.75
C ASP A 136 -5.07 -13.66 4.58
N SER A 137 -3.95 -13.92 3.93
CA SER A 137 -2.66 -14.13 4.61
C SER A 137 -2.19 -12.86 5.29
N VAL A 138 -2.28 -11.70 4.62
CA VAL A 138 -1.95 -10.38 5.18
C VAL A 138 -2.84 -10.07 6.39
N ILE A 139 -4.16 -10.31 6.28
CA ILE A 139 -5.10 -10.13 7.39
C ILE A 139 -4.69 -10.94 8.63
N ARG A 140 -4.35 -12.23 8.45
CA ARG A 140 -3.88 -13.09 9.55
C ARG A 140 -2.62 -12.53 10.21
N CYS A 141 -1.64 -12.09 9.41
CA CYS A 141 -0.39 -11.52 9.90
C CYS A 141 -0.61 -10.21 10.67
N ILE A 142 -1.49 -9.34 10.19
CA ILE A 142 -1.83 -8.07 10.85
C ILE A 142 -2.54 -8.33 12.18
N LYS A 143 -3.52 -9.24 12.23
CA LYS A 143 -4.22 -9.63 13.47
C LYS A 143 -3.27 -10.19 14.52
N ALA A 144 -2.28 -10.95 14.10
CA ALA A 144 -1.22 -11.48 14.97
C ALA A 144 -0.12 -10.45 15.28
N ARG A 145 -0.21 -9.22 14.76
CA ARG A 145 0.80 -8.15 14.88
C ARG A 145 2.22 -8.62 14.53
N HIS A 146 2.32 -9.46 13.50
CA HIS A 146 3.63 -9.92 13.05
C HIS A 146 4.47 -8.74 12.58
N THR A 147 5.71 -8.65 13.08
CA THR A 147 6.69 -7.71 12.57
C THR A 147 7.36 -8.33 11.35
N TYR A 148 6.99 -7.88 10.17
CA TYR A 148 7.51 -8.42 8.93
C TYR A 148 8.19 -7.33 8.10
N ARG A 149 9.50 -7.46 7.89
CA ARG A 149 10.29 -6.49 7.13
C ARG A 149 10.58 -6.92 5.68
N HIS A 150 9.83 -7.87 5.16
CA HIS A 150 10.09 -8.38 3.83
C HIS A 150 9.25 -7.64 2.78
N MET A 151 9.68 -6.43 2.42
CA MET A 151 9.63 -6.02 1.03
C MET A 151 10.97 -6.42 0.43
N SER A 152 11.07 -7.66 -0.03
CA SER A 152 12.17 -8.05 -0.87
C SER A 152 11.83 -7.61 -2.29
N PRO A 153 12.35 -6.51 -2.77
CA PRO A 153 12.45 -6.33 -4.19
C PRO A 153 13.52 -7.31 -4.66
N ARG A 154 13.23 -8.11 -5.65
CA ARG A 154 14.27 -8.71 -6.48
C ARG A 154 15.14 -7.62 -7.14
N THR A 155 14.73 -6.37 -7.06
CA THR A 155 15.43 -5.18 -7.56
C THR A 155 15.95 -4.38 -6.37
N PRO A 156 17.26 -4.13 -6.27
CA PRO A 156 17.85 -3.31 -5.21
C PRO A 156 17.19 -1.92 -5.16
N ALA A 157 16.93 -1.42 -3.95
CA ALA A 157 16.23 -0.15 -3.74
C ALA A 157 16.90 1.06 -4.44
N TRP A 158 18.23 1.03 -4.63
CA TRP A 158 18.98 2.07 -5.32
C TRP A 158 18.69 2.12 -6.84
N ILE A 159 18.41 0.96 -7.47
CA ILE A 159 18.05 0.91 -8.90
C ILE A 159 16.68 1.54 -9.11
N THR A 160 15.71 1.24 -8.23
CA THR A 160 14.37 1.85 -8.30
C THR A 160 14.39 3.35 -8.02
N GLN A 161 15.31 3.84 -7.18
CA GLN A 161 15.49 5.28 -6.97
C GLN A 161 16.06 6.02 -8.20
N LEU A 162 16.97 5.39 -8.93
CA LEU A 162 17.53 5.97 -10.17
C LEU A 162 16.50 6.05 -11.30
N ILE A 163 15.60 5.07 -11.40
CA ILE A 163 14.58 5.03 -12.46
C ILE A 163 13.37 5.90 -12.13
N ALA A 164 13.06 6.09 -10.84
CA ALA A 164 11.91 6.87 -10.37
C ALA A 164 12.20 8.38 -10.24
N GLN A 165 13.38 8.86 -10.64
CA GLN A 165 13.59 10.29 -10.76
C GLN A 165 12.94 10.78 -12.08
N PRO A 166 11.98 11.71 -12.02
CA PRO A 166 11.48 12.31 -13.24
C PRO A 166 12.66 12.98 -13.97
N LEU A 167 12.82 12.65 -15.24
CA LEU A 167 13.58 13.49 -16.16
C LEU A 167 12.87 14.85 -16.20
N LEU A 168 13.37 15.79 -15.41
CA LEU A 168 13.04 17.20 -15.54
C LEU A 168 13.76 17.79 -16.77
#